data_1091e656638c56647a5bb97fccc0b307
#
_entry.id   1091e656638c56647a5bb97fccc0b307
#
_cell.length_a   1.000
_cell.length_b   1.000
_cell.length_c   1.000
_cell.angle_alpha   90.00
_cell.angle_beta   90.00
_cell.angle_gamma   90.00
#
_symmetry.space_group_name_H-M   'P 1'
#
loop_
_entity.id
_entity.type
_entity.pdbx_description
1 polymer ?
#
loop_
_entity_poly.entity_id
_entity_poly.type
_entity_poly.pdbx_seq_one_letter_code
_entity_poly.pdbx_strand_id
1 'polypeptide(L)'
;MNGYFYVLTSIDIFVLGFMCVLTKLSESLNQKQKRGFLFAFGLIAFISLLEVVTLKVDGLPIKYRWLNIISNYLGFGLTPSVCICLVYVLDKKTKLKWELKIAILCEIIYLLILGFSIPFGWVFSVSQSNIYSRGPYFFIYIFAYFFSILYLSLSTIIVSKQFQNRSKALVYPLVIFLGAETIIQIIVPDLHVSWLRVTLLSVLYFIYCSEMWHQLDALTGLLNQNSFLNRSEEMHYTNGMLIVFDVDDFKHVNDVYGHVKGDLCLSVIANCIRGAYAQYGYCYRIGGDEFCVLLKNNRNEDACSLKFEHLMEVKRRKLAYLPKVSYGSALLLTGDIVSVKDLADQNMYMHKHHKKEKEQ
;
A
#
# COMPACT_ATOMS: atom_id res chain seq x y z
N MET A 1 -4.13 16.77 -35.49
CA MET A 1 -3.57 16.45 -34.15
C MET A 1 -4.56 16.61 -33.00
N ASN A 2 -5.42 17.64 -33.02
CA ASN A 2 -6.33 17.93 -31.91
C ASN A 2 -7.45 16.89 -31.63
N GLY A 3 -8.00 16.22 -32.67
CA GLY A 3 -9.10 15.25 -32.47
C GLY A 3 -8.70 14.01 -31.66
N TYR A 4 -7.54 13.47 -31.91
CA TYR A 4 -7.02 12.30 -31.20
C TYR A 4 -6.82 12.56 -29.69
N PHE A 5 -6.27 13.72 -29.34
CA PHE A 5 -6.05 14.11 -27.94
C PHE A 5 -7.37 14.20 -27.15
N TYR A 6 -8.42 14.80 -27.73
CA TYR A 6 -9.72 14.90 -27.06
C TYR A 6 -10.38 13.54 -26.85
N VAL A 7 -10.23 12.61 -27.81
CA VAL A 7 -10.72 11.25 -27.66
C VAL A 7 -10.01 10.56 -26.51
N LEU A 8 -8.67 10.65 -26.44
CA LEU A 8 -7.90 10.06 -25.33
C LEU A 8 -8.30 10.62 -23.97
N THR A 9 -8.43 11.94 -23.86
CA THR A 9 -8.87 12.57 -22.58
C THR A 9 -10.30 12.16 -22.19
N SER A 10 -11.19 11.97 -23.18
CA SER A 10 -12.55 11.47 -22.90
C SER A 10 -12.52 10.04 -22.37
N ILE A 11 -11.64 9.18 -22.92
CA ILE A 11 -11.42 7.81 -22.43
C ILE A 11 -10.86 7.86 -20.99
N ASP A 12 -9.89 8.73 -20.72
CA ASP A 12 -9.32 8.89 -19.37
C ASP A 12 -10.39 9.23 -18.33
N ILE A 13 -11.20 10.23 -18.62
CA ILE A 13 -12.27 10.68 -17.70
C ILE A 13 -13.28 9.56 -17.47
N PHE A 14 -13.66 8.84 -18.52
CA PHE A 14 -14.57 7.71 -18.42
C PHE A 14 -13.99 6.59 -17.55
N VAL A 15 -12.74 6.19 -17.79
CA VAL A 15 -12.05 5.15 -17.00
C VAL A 15 -11.93 5.57 -15.53
N LEU A 16 -11.51 6.81 -15.26
CA LEU A 16 -11.39 7.33 -13.90
C LEU A 16 -12.74 7.41 -13.19
N GLY A 17 -13.80 7.79 -13.89
CA GLY A 17 -15.18 7.77 -13.38
C GLY A 17 -15.62 6.36 -13.01
N PHE A 18 -15.34 5.36 -13.86
CA PHE A 18 -15.61 3.96 -13.58
C PHE A 18 -14.81 3.45 -12.37
N MET A 19 -13.53 3.84 -12.27
CA MET A 19 -12.68 3.49 -11.11
C MET A 19 -13.21 4.11 -9.81
N CYS A 20 -13.79 5.30 -9.86
CA CYS A 20 -14.46 5.89 -8.69
C CYS A 20 -15.65 5.03 -8.21
N VAL A 21 -16.44 4.48 -9.12
CA VAL A 21 -17.54 3.56 -8.79
C VAL A 21 -16.99 2.28 -8.18
N LEU A 22 -16.01 1.63 -8.83
CA LEU A 22 -15.37 0.41 -8.31
C LEU A 22 -14.76 0.62 -6.93
N THR A 23 -14.11 1.77 -6.70
CA THR A 23 -13.53 2.11 -5.39
C THR A 23 -14.60 2.17 -4.29
N LYS A 24 -15.76 2.75 -4.57
CA LYS A 24 -16.88 2.80 -3.61
C LYS A 24 -17.43 1.41 -3.29
N LEU A 25 -17.53 0.55 -4.30
CA LEU A 25 -18.06 -0.82 -4.17
C LEU A 25 -17.07 -1.80 -3.56
N SER A 26 -15.75 -1.55 -3.64
CA SER A 26 -14.72 -2.46 -3.14
C SER A 26 -14.88 -2.74 -1.64
N GLU A 27 -14.96 -4.01 -1.26
CA GLU A 27 -15.02 -4.46 0.14
C GLU A 27 -13.63 -4.63 0.77
N SER A 28 -12.59 -4.81 -0.04
CA SER A 28 -11.21 -4.99 0.42
C SER A 28 -10.57 -3.71 0.96
N LEU A 29 -11.13 -2.54 0.63
CA LEU A 29 -10.60 -1.23 1.00
C LEU A 29 -11.37 -0.62 2.17
N ASN A 30 -10.64 -0.10 3.16
CA ASN A 30 -11.25 0.66 4.24
C ASN A 30 -11.63 2.10 3.79
N GLN A 31 -12.41 2.83 4.59
CA GLN A 31 -12.90 4.17 4.26
C GLN A 31 -11.80 5.18 3.96
N LYS A 32 -10.65 5.09 4.66
CA LYS A 32 -9.50 5.95 4.41
C LYS A 32 -8.91 5.69 3.02
N GLN A 33 -8.74 4.42 2.67
CA GLN A 33 -8.20 3.99 1.38
C GLN A 33 -9.13 4.37 0.24
N LYS A 34 -10.46 4.15 0.40
CA LYS A 34 -11.46 4.60 -0.57
C LYS A 34 -11.36 6.10 -0.83
N ARG A 35 -11.33 6.92 0.22
CA ARG A 35 -11.19 8.39 0.08
C ARG A 35 -9.88 8.77 -0.62
N GLY A 36 -8.77 8.10 -0.30
CA GLY A 36 -7.48 8.35 -0.94
C GLY A 36 -7.49 8.06 -2.44
N PHE A 37 -8.05 6.92 -2.86
CA PHE A 37 -8.20 6.59 -4.29
C PHE A 37 -9.15 7.54 -5.01
N LEU A 38 -10.32 7.83 -4.43
CA LEU A 38 -11.29 8.77 -5.01
C LEU A 38 -10.66 10.15 -5.23
N PHE A 39 -9.85 10.61 -4.26
CA PHE A 39 -9.15 11.87 -4.39
C PHE A 39 -8.07 11.81 -5.48
N ALA A 40 -7.27 10.72 -5.54
CA ALA A 40 -6.26 10.55 -6.57
C ALA A 40 -6.86 10.50 -7.99
N PHE A 41 -7.93 9.72 -8.20
CA PHE A 41 -8.61 9.65 -9.49
C PHE A 41 -9.26 10.99 -9.89
N GLY A 42 -9.87 11.69 -8.93
CA GLY A 42 -10.40 13.02 -9.17
C GLY A 42 -9.30 14.03 -9.52
N LEU A 43 -8.15 13.96 -8.86
CA LEU A 43 -6.99 14.80 -9.14
C LEU A 43 -6.42 14.54 -10.55
N ILE A 44 -6.26 13.28 -10.95
CA ILE A 44 -5.79 12.90 -12.30
C ILE A 44 -6.77 13.43 -13.34
N ALA A 45 -8.09 13.23 -13.16
CA ALA A 45 -9.11 13.75 -14.07
C ALA A 45 -9.06 15.28 -14.18
N PHE A 46 -8.88 15.96 -13.06
CA PHE A 46 -8.76 17.42 -13.03
C PHE A 46 -7.54 17.93 -13.79
N ILE A 47 -6.37 17.31 -13.58
CA ILE A 47 -5.14 17.70 -14.28
C ILE A 47 -5.24 17.39 -15.78
N SER A 48 -5.85 16.26 -16.16
CA SER A 48 -6.13 15.93 -17.56
C SER A 48 -7.02 16.97 -18.23
N LEU A 49 -8.03 17.49 -17.53
CA LEU A 49 -8.86 18.60 -18.02
C LEU A 49 -8.08 19.92 -18.12
N LEU A 50 -7.17 20.22 -17.19
CA LEU A 50 -6.32 21.41 -17.26
C LEU A 50 -5.42 21.37 -18.52
N GLU A 51 -4.90 20.21 -18.91
CA GLU A 51 -4.13 20.05 -20.16
C GLU A 51 -4.99 20.35 -21.39
N VAL A 52 -6.26 19.89 -21.42
CA VAL A 52 -7.22 20.26 -22.48
C VAL A 52 -7.41 21.78 -22.54
N VAL A 53 -7.56 22.42 -21.37
CA VAL A 53 -7.72 23.87 -21.31
C VAL A 53 -6.48 24.56 -21.83
N THR A 54 -5.29 24.15 -21.40
CA THR A 54 -4.01 24.71 -21.86
C THR A 54 -3.90 24.64 -23.39
N LEU A 55 -4.13 23.47 -23.98
CA LEU A 55 -4.05 23.29 -25.44
C LEU A 55 -5.11 24.08 -26.23
N LYS A 56 -6.28 24.31 -25.64
CA LYS A 56 -7.34 25.11 -26.28
C LYS A 56 -7.09 26.61 -26.22
N VAL A 57 -6.47 27.10 -25.14
CA VAL A 57 -6.27 28.54 -24.95
C VAL A 57 -4.94 29.03 -25.45
N ASP A 58 -3.99 28.13 -25.71
CA ASP A 58 -2.67 28.49 -26.24
C ASP A 58 -2.81 29.17 -27.63
N GLY A 59 -2.17 30.33 -27.79
CA GLY A 59 -2.28 31.15 -29.01
C GLY A 59 -3.59 31.93 -29.19
N LEU A 60 -4.56 31.81 -28.27
CA LEU A 60 -5.77 32.62 -28.28
C LEU A 60 -5.49 34.08 -27.84
N PRO A 61 -6.41 35.06 -28.10
CA PRO A 61 -6.23 36.44 -27.71
C PRO A 61 -5.83 36.64 -26.26
N ILE A 62 -5.07 37.68 -25.97
CA ILE A 62 -4.43 37.98 -24.68
C ILE A 62 -5.39 37.91 -23.47
N LYS A 63 -6.68 38.15 -23.67
CA LYS A 63 -7.69 38.03 -22.61
C LYS A 63 -7.77 36.64 -21.97
N TYR A 64 -7.30 35.60 -22.67
CA TYR A 64 -7.24 34.20 -22.18
C TYR A 64 -5.89 33.83 -21.57
N ARG A 65 -4.89 34.72 -21.58
CA ARG A 65 -3.55 34.45 -21.08
C ARG A 65 -3.53 34.03 -19.60
N TRP A 66 -4.36 34.63 -18.77
CA TRP A 66 -4.49 34.29 -17.36
C TRP A 66 -4.92 32.81 -17.17
N LEU A 67 -5.83 32.33 -18.03
CA LEU A 67 -6.34 30.97 -17.98
C LEU A 67 -5.21 29.95 -18.36
N ASN A 68 -4.41 30.32 -19.40
CA ASN A 68 -3.24 29.53 -19.78
C ASN A 68 -2.21 29.46 -18.64
N ILE A 69 -1.92 30.57 -17.97
CA ILE A 69 -1.01 30.63 -16.82
C ILE A 69 -1.52 29.73 -15.67
N ILE A 70 -2.78 29.90 -15.27
CA ILE A 70 -3.35 29.14 -14.15
C ILE A 70 -3.40 27.64 -14.47
N SER A 71 -3.79 27.26 -15.69
CA SER A 71 -3.85 25.85 -16.09
C SER A 71 -2.47 25.20 -16.07
N ASN A 72 -1.44 25.87 -16.57
CA ASN A 72 -0.06 25.38 -16.48
C ASN A 72 0.45 25.32 -15.04
N TYR A 73 0.21 26.35 -14.22
CA TYR A 73 0.61 26.37 -12.82
C TYR A 73 0.00 25.19 -12.04
N LEU A 74 -1.32 24.99 -12.18
CA LEU A 74 -2.00 23.89 -11.50
C LEU A 74 -1.62 22.52 -12.10
N GLY A 75 -1.47 22.43 -13.42
CA GLY A 75 -1.06 21.20 -14.10
C GLY A 75 0.31 20.70 -13.61
N PHE A 76 1.34 21.55 -13.69
CA PHE A 76 2.67 21.20 -13.20
C PHE A 76 2.72 21.05 -11.67
N GLY A 77 1.99 21.91 -10.95
CA GLY A 77 2.00 21.92 -9.49
C GLY A 77 1.36 20.70 -8.87
N LEU A 78 0.23 20.22 -9.40
CA LEU A 78 -0.52 19.12 -8.82
C LEU A 78 -0.04 17.74 -9.28
N THR A 79 0.78 17.65 -10.32
CA THR A 79 1.28 16.35 -10.84
C THR A 79 2.02 15.52 -9.79
N PRO A 80 3.00 16.02 -9.02
CA PRO A 80 3.66 15.25 -7.98
C PRO A 80 2.71 14.83 -6.84
N SER A 81 1.67 15.63 -6.56
CA SER A 81 0.66 15.35 -5.54
C SER A 81 -0.11 14.05 -5.79
N VAL A 82 -0.25 13.59 -7.05
CA VAL A 82 -0.87 12.30 -7.38
C VAL A 82 -0.15 11.15 -6.67
N CYS A 83 1.19 11.11 -6.77
CA CYS A 83 1.99 10.08 -6.11
C CYS A 83 1.86 10.14 -4.58
N ILE A 84 1.84 11.35 -4.00
CA ILE A 84 1.67 11.56 -2.56
C ILE A 84 0.30 11.02 -2.10
N CYS A 85 -0.76 11.26 -2.87
CA CYS A 85 -2.09 10.72 -2.60
C CYS A 85 -2.12 9.18 -2.65
N LEU A 86 -1.42 8.57 -3.61
CA LEU A 86 -1.32 7.11 -3.71
C LEU A 86 -0.51 6.51 -2.55
N VAL A 87 0.54 7.19 -2.05
CA VAL A 87 1.24 6.78 -0.83
C VAL A 87 0.33 6.84 0.40
N TYR A 88 -0.53 7.85 0.49
CA TYR A 88 -1.50 7.96 1.59
C TYR A 88 -2.42 6.74 1.67
N VAL A 89 -2.77 6.12 0.54
CA VAL A 89 -3.60 4.90 0.49
C VAL A 89 -2.90 3.69 1.13
N LEU A 90 -1.57 3.60 1.05
CA LEU A 90 -0.81 2.48 1.60
C LEU A 90 -0.87 2.38 3.13
N ASP A 91 -1.17 3.47 3.83
CA ASP A 91 -1.16 3.50 5.28
C ASP A 91 -2.53 3.14 5.88
N LYS A 92 -2.59 2.03 6.63
CA LYS A 92 -3.80 1.62 7.38
C LYS A 92 -4.11 2.53 8.58
N LYS A 93 -3.11 3.23 9.14
CA LYS A 93 -3.29 4.05 10.35
C LYS A 93 -3.96 5.38 10.04
N THR A 94 -4.75 5.89 10.98
CA THR A 94 -5.44 7.18 10.85
C THR A 94 -4.51 8.39 10.97
N LYS A 95 -3.39 8.24 11.69
CA LYS A 95 -2.40 9.32 11.87
C LYS A 95 -1.40 9.29 10.73
N LEU A 96 -1.17 10.45 10.10
CA LEU A 96 -0.14 10.61 9.07
C LEU A 96 1.25 10.29 9.66
N LYS A 97 1.97 9.42 8.97
CA LYS A 97 3.39 9.19 9.26
C LYS A 97 4.20 10.46 9.01
N TRP A 98 5.30 10.60 9.71
CA TRP A 98 6.17 11.78 9.58
C TRP A 98 6.77 11.92 8.18
N GLU A 99 7.07 10.81 7.50
CA GLU A 99 7.57 10.79 6.12
C GLU A 99 6.57 11.43 5.14
N LEU A 100 5.28 11.14 5.31
CA LEU A 100 4.23 11.72 4.47
C LEU A 100 4.05 13.23 4.75
N LYS A 101 4.24 13.66 6.01
CA LYS A 101 4.24 15.10 6.35
C LYS A 101 5.39 15.85 5.68
N ILE A 102 6.59 15.23 5.62
CA ILE A 102 7.73 15.79 4.90
C ILE A 102 7.43 15.87 3.40
N ALA A 103 6.89 14.81 2.78
CA ALA A 103 6.52 14.84 1.37
C ALA A 103 5.53 15.97 1.06
N ILE A 104 4.52 16.18 1.90
CA ILE A 104 3.57 17.29 1.76
C ILE A 104 4.27 18.65 1.92
N LEU A 105 5.20 18.78 2.87
CA LEU A 105 5.98 20.01 3.04
C LEU A 105 6.84 20.31 1.82
N CYS A 106 7.51 19.31 1.26
CA CYS A 106 8.29 19.44 0.04
C CYS A 106 7.41 19.88 -1.15
N GLU A 107 6.20 19.33 -1.24
CA GLU A 107 5.21 19.73 -2.26
C GLU A 107 4.79 21.18 -2.11
N ILE A 108 4.53 21.64 -0.88
CA ILE A 108 4.20 23.05 -0.61
C ILE A 108 5.35 23.97 -1.04
N ILE A 109 6.59 23.62 -0.71
CA ILE A 109 7.78 24.37 -1.10
C ILE A 109 7.91 24.41 -2.63
N TYR A 110 7.69 23.26 -3.30
CA TYR A 110 7.69 23.19 -4.75
C TYR A 110 6.64 24.11 -5.38
N LEU A 111 5.40 24.10 -4.86
CA LEU A 111 4.33 24.98 -5.33
C LEU A 111 4.69 26.47 -5.17
N LEU A 112 5.36 26.84 -4.08
CA LEU A 112 5.85 28.21 -3.89
C LEU A 112 6.92 28.58 -4.94
N ILE A 113 7.89 27.67 -5.18
CA ILE A 113 8.92 27.87 -6.22
C ILE A 113 8.27 27.98 -7.60
N LEU A 114 7.32 27.10 -7.92
CA LEU A 114 6.57 27.13 -9.17
C LEU A 114 5.82 28.45 -9.34
N GLY A 115 5.28 29.03 -8.24
CA GLY A 115 4.61 30.33 -8.24
C GLY A 115 5.49 31.47 -8.77
N PHE A 116 6.80 31.41 -8.53
CA PHE A 116 7.73 32.39 -9.11
C PHE A 116 7.85 32.29 -10.65
N SER A 117 7.38 31.20 -11.27
CA SER A 117 7.32 31.12 -12.74
C SER A 117 6.32 32.11 -13.34
N ILE A 118 5.29 32.51 -12.58
CA ILE A 118 4.27 33.48 -13.06
C ILE A 118 4.93 34.82 -13.43
N PRO A 119 5.71 35.47 -12.53
CA PRO A 119 6.38 36.75 -12.87
C PRO A 119 7.72 36.55 -13.59
N PHE A 120 8.48 35.48 -13.32
CA PHE A 120 9.88 35.35 -13.76
C PHE A 120 10.10 34.33 -14.87
N GLY A 121 9.10 33.51 -15.21
CA GLY A 121 9.23 32.47 -16.25
C GLY A 121 10.21 31.35 -15.92
N TRP A 122 10.43 31.03 -14.65
CA TRP A 122 11.47 30.08 -14.22
C TRP A 122 11.24 28.66 -14.73
N VAL A 123 10.09 28.06 -14.41
CA VAL A 123 9.77 26.69 -14.82
C VAL A 123 8.97 26.70 -16.12
N PHE A 124 8.05 27.62 -16.26
CA PHE A 124 7.28 27.85 -17.48
C PHE A 124 7.02 29.33 -17.68
N SER A 125 6.76 29.75 -18.90
CA SER A 125 6.32 31.10 -19.21
C SER A 125 5.20 31.10 -20.24
N VAL A 126 4.37 32.13 -20.20
CA VAL A 126 3.34 32.40 -21.21
C VAL A 126 3.57 33.81 -21.75
N SER A 127 3.88 33.93 -23.04
CA SER A 127 4.21 35.17 -23.67
C SER A 127 3.00 36.17 -23.71
N GLN A 128 3.26 37.39 -24.14
CA GLN A 128 2.18 38.38 -24.37
C GLN A 128 1.24 37.94 -25.52
N SER A 129 1.73 37.15 -26.46
CA SER A 129 0.93 36.49 -27.50
C SER A 129 0.19 35.25 -27.04
N ASN A 130 0.18 34.99 -25.71
CA ASN A 130 -0.45 33.82 -25.08
C ASN A 130 0.05 32.49 -25.59
N ILE A 131 1.36 32.36 -25.84
CA ILE A 131 2.03 31.12 -26.24
C ILE A 131 2.84 30.60 -25.06
N TYR A 132 2.61 29.33 -24.72
CA TYR A 132 3.34 28.61 -23.70
C TYR A 132 4.79 28.30 -24.16
N SER A 133 5.73 28.36 -23.22
CA SER A 133 7.10 27.84 -23.41
C SER A 133 7.68 27.33 -22.09
N ARG A 134 8.58 26.34 -22.17
CA ARG A 134 9.34 25.86 -21.02
C ARG A 134 10.33 26.93 -20.58
N GLY A 135 10.40 27.14 -19.27
CA GLY A 135 11.38 28.05 -18.69
C GLY A 135 12.78 27.40 -18.53
N PRO A 136 13.80 28.21 -18.21
CA PRO A 136 15.19 27.74 -18.07
C PRO A 136 15.37 26.75 -16.92
N TYR A 137 14.51 26.76 -15.92
CA TYR A 137 14.56 25.86 -14.77
C TYR A 137 13.45 24.79 -14.82
N PHE A 138 12.99 24.39 -15.99
CA PHE A 138 11.98 23.33 -16.16
C PHE A 138 12.39 22.00 -15.50
N PHE A 139 13.68 21.76 -15.33
CA PHE A 139 14.20 20.59 -14.62
C PHE A 139 13.70 20.50 -13.15
N ILE A 140 13.30 21.62 -12.52
CA ILE A 140 12.73 21.62 -11.15
C ILE A 140 11.44 20.80 -11.12
N TYR A 141 10.57 20.96 -12.14
CA TYR A 141 9.36 20.14 -12.28
C TYR A 141 9.71 18.66 -12.48
N ILE A 142 10.64 18.36 -13.39
CA ILE A 142 11.09 16.98 -13.66
C ILE A 142 11.61 16.35 -12.35
N PHE A 143 12.37 17.09 -11.57
CA PHE A 143 12.95 16.63 -10.32
C PHE A 143 11.86 16.36 -9.26
N ALA A 144 10.91 17.29 -9.07
CA ALA A 144 9.81 17.14 -8.13
C ALA A 144 8.95 15.91 -8.48
N TYR A 145 8.64 15.72 -9.75
CA TYR A 145 7.86 14.57 -10.23
C TYR A 145 8.65 13.26 -10.05
N PHE A 146 9.92 13.22 -10.41
CA PHE A 146 10.78 12.04 -10.22
C PHE A 146 10.88 11.64 -8.74
N PHE A 147 11.07 12.60 -7.83
CA PHE A 147 11.10 12.32 -6.39
C PHE A 147 9.77 11.79 -5.87
N SER A 148 8.65 12.29 -6.36
CA SER A 148 7.33 11.80 -5.96
C SER A 148 7.11 10.34 -6.41
N ILE A 149 7.56 9.97 -7.63
CA ILE A 149 7.54 8.60 -8.15
C ILE A 149 8.45 7.68 -7.31
N LEU A 150 9.66 8.14 -7.01
CA LEU A 150 10.60 7.38 -6.19
C LEU A 150 10.02 7.13 -4.79
N TYR A 151 9.41 8.14 -4.18
CA TYR A 151 8.76 8.03 -2.89
C TYR A 151 7.59 7.02 -2.92
N LEU A 152 6.72 7.07 -3.95
CA LEU A 152 5.65 6.09 -4.14
C LEU A 152 6.21 4.67 -4.28
N SER A 153 7.23 4.50 -5.11
CA SER A 153 7.87 3.21 -5.38
C SER A 153 8.48 2.59 -4.12
N LEU A 154 9.30 3.35 -3.41
CA LEU A 154 9.93 2.90 -2.16
C LEU A 154 8.89 2.57 -1.08
N SER A 155 7.88 3.44 -0.91
CA SER A 155 6.80 3.22 0.05
C SER A 155 6.02 1.93 -0.26
N THR A 156 5.74 1.68 -1.54
CA THR A 156 5.02 0.47 -1.99
C THR A 156 5.86 -0.79 -1.74
N ILE A 157 7.16 -0.76 -2.02
CA ILE A 157 8.08 -1.88 -1.76
C ILE A 157 8.15 -2.19 -0.25
N ILE A 158 8.29 -1.16 0.59
CA ILE A 158 8.38 -1.31 2.05
C ILE A 158 7.09 -1.94 2.59
N VAL A 159 5.93 -1.41 2.20
CA VAL A 159 4.62 -1.91 2.64
C VAL A 159 4.38 -3.34 2.14
N SER A 160 4.69 -3.63 0.88
CA SER A 160 4.58 -4.97 0.31
C SER A 160 5.42 -6.02 1.09
N LYS A 161 6.65 -5.66 1.47
CA LYS A 161 7.49 -6.54 2.30
C LYS A 161 6.92 -6.72 3.70
N GLN A 162 6.44 -5.65 4.33
CA GLN A 162 5.89 -5.68 5.69
C GLN A 162 4.68 -6.61 5.81
N PHE A 163 3.85 -6.67 4.79
CA PHE A 163 2.65 -7.50 4.77
C PHE A 163 2.85 -8.86 4.08
N GLN A 164 4.09 -9.25 3.80
CA GLN A 164 4.44 -10.55 3.20
C GLN A 164 3.66 -10.84 1.90
N ASN A 165 3.34 -9.78 1.14
CA ASN A 165 2.56 -9.88 -0.09
C ASN A 165 3.23 -10.85 -1.08
N ARG A 166 2.44 -11.80 -1.61
CA ARG A 166 2.86 -12.73 -2.67
C ARG A 166 3.16 -12.00 -3.97
N SER A 167 2.32 -11.03 -4.31
CA SER A 167 2.38 -10.30 -5.58
C SER A 167 3.40 -9.14 -5.58
N LYS A 168 4.36 -9.13 -4.62
CA LYS A 168 5.39 -8.08 -4.54
C LYS A 168 6.18 -7.89 -5.84
N ALA A 169 6.30 -8.95 -6.66
CA ALA A 169 6.97 -8.87 -7.96
C ALA A 169 6.25 -7.93 -8.95
N LEU A 170 4.93 -7.72 -8.80
CA LEU A 170 4.16 -6.79 -9.65
C LEU A 170 4.52 -5.31 -9.40
N VAL A 171 5.18 -5.00 -8.28
CA VAL A 171 5.65 -3.63 -8.01
C VAL A 171 6.76 -3.23 -9.00
N TYR A 172 7.64 -4.15 -9.37
CA TYR A 172 8.76 -3.83 -10.27
C TYR A 172 8.31 -3.39 -11.67
N PRO A 173 7.40 -4.10 -12.37
CA PRO A 173 6.85 -3.61 -13.63
C PRO A 173 6.16 -2.25 -13.51
N LEU A 174 5.45 -1.98 -12.42
CA LEU A 174 4.82 -0.68 -12.19
C LEU A 174 5.85 0.45 -12.08
N VAL A 175 6.94 0.22 -11.34
CA VAL A 175 8.03 1.19 -11.19
C VAL A 175 8.77 1.41 -12.52
N ILE A 176 9.06 0.33 -13.26
CA ILE A 176 9.72 0.40 -14.58
C ILE A 176 8.84 1.18 -15.55
N PHE A 177 7.53 0.93 -15.57
CA PHE A 177 6.59 1.62 -16.44
C PHE A 177 6.57 3.13 -16.17
N LEU A 178 6.54 3.54 -14.89
CA LEU A 178 6.62 4.95 -14.48
C LEU A 178 7.92 5.62 -14.92
N GLY A 179 9.05 4.95 -14.72
CA GLY A 179 10.35 5.48 -15.13
C GLY A 179 10.48 5.62 -16.65
N ALA A 180 10.04 4.61 -17.40
CA ALA A 180 10.07 4.61 -18.86
C ALA A 180 9.19 5.74 -19.44
N GLU A 181 8.01 5.98 -18.86
CA GLU A 181 7.14 7.07 -19.26
C GLU A 181 7.79 8.43 -19.11
N THR A 182 8.41 8.68 -17.95
CA THR A 182 9.11 9.95 -17.71
C THR A 182 10.23 10.19 -18.74
N ILE A 183 11.00 9.15 -19.08
CA ILE A 183 12.05 9.22 -20.09
C ILE A 183 11.49 9.53 -21.47
N ILE A 184 10.39 8.86 -21.87
CA ILE A 184 9.75 9.09 -23.17
C ILE A 184 9.25 10.53 -23.29
N GLN A 185 8.66 11.09 -22.23
CA GLN A 185 8.16 12.46 -22.22
C GLN A 185 9.29 13.50 -22.33
N ILE A 186 10.48 13.18 -21.80
CA ILE A 186 11.66 14.04 -21.95
C ILE A 186 12.16 14.03 -23.40
N ILE A 187 12.20 12.83 -24.04
CA ILE A 187 12.74 12.64 -25.40
C ILE A 187 11.78 13.14 -26.47
N VAL A 188 10.44 12.94 -26.26
CA VAL A 188 9.40 13.30 -27.23
C VAL A 188 8.40 14.26 -26.57
N PRO A 189 8.71 15.56 -26.45
CA PRO A 189 7.88 16.55 -25.75
C PRO A 189 6.48 16.74 -26.31
N ASP A 190 6.30 16.49 -27.61
CA ASP A 190 5.03 16.69 -28.34
C ASP A 190 4.05 15.50 -28.20
N LEU A 191 4.42 14.48 -27.44
CA LEU A 191 3.59 13.30 -27.25
C LEU A 191 2.55 13.53 -26.14
N HIS A 192 1.37 14.01 -26.51
CA HIS A 192 0.24 14.32 -25.62
C HIS A 192 -0.55 13.05 -25.19
N VAL A 193 0.13 12.00 -24.70
CA VAL A 193 -0.52 10.77 -24.18
C VAL A 193 -0.23 10.53 -22.71
N SER A 194 0.35 11.50 -22.02
CA SER A 194 0.87 11.36 -20.65
C SER A 194 -0.21 10.94 -19.66
N TRP A 195 -1.40 11.55 -19.72
CA TRP A 195 -2.46 11.28 -18.75
C TRP A 195 -3.13 9.92 -18.93
N LEU A 196 -3.29 9.43 -20.17
CA LEU A 196 -3.75 8.05 -20.39
C LEU A 196 -2.84 7.04 -19.69
N ARG A 197 -1.53 7.24 -19.72
CA ARG A 197 -0.57 6.37 -19.06
C ARG A 197 -0.66 6.46 -17.54
N VAL A 198 -0.79 7.69 -16.99
CA VAL A 198 -1.00 7.89 -15.55
C VAL A 198 -2.31 7.26 -15.08
N THR A 199 -3.37 7.36 -15.89
CA THR A 199 -4.65 6.70 -15.66
C THR A 199 -4.49 5.18 -15.63
N LEU A 200 -3.89 4.58 -16.65
CA LEU A 200 -3.64 3.12 -16.70
C LEU A 200 -2.81 2.66 -15.50
N LEU A 201 -1.75 3.41 -15.16
CA LEU A 201 -0.92 3.10 -14.01
C LEU A 201 -1.72 3.17 -12.70
N SER A 202 -2.56 4.20 -12.53
CA SER A 202 -3.39 4.34 -11.32
C SER A 202 -4.41 3.20 -11.20
N VAL A 203 -4.94 2.69 -12.32
CA VAL A 203 -5.79 1.49 -12.38
C VAL A 203 -5.02 0.25 -11.95
N LEU A 204 -3.83 0.03 -12.53
CA LEU A 204 -2.98 -1.11 -12.15
C LEU A 204 -2.56 -1.04 -10.68
N TYR A 205 -2.27 0.17 -10.19
CA TYR A 205 -1.95 0.40 -8.79
C TYR A 205 -3.13 0.11 -7.86
N PHE A 206 -4.34 0.49 -8.26
CA PHE A 206 -5.57 0.16 -7.54
C PHE A 206 -5.77 -1.36 -7.44
N ILE A 207 -5.64 -2.08 -8.57
CA ILE A 207 -5.75 -3.54 -8.62
C ILE A 207 -4.71 -4.17 -7.68
N TYR A 208 -3.45 -3.73 -7.77
CA TYR A 208 -2.37 -4.20 -6.91
C TYR A 208 -2.67 -3.98 -5.42
N CYS A 209 -3.11 -2.79 -5.04
CA CYS A 209 -3.44 -2.47 -3.65
C CYS A 209 -4.66 -3.26 -3.17
N SER A 210 -5.71 -3.39 -3.98
CA SER A 210 -6.90 -4.16 -3.67
C SER A 210 -6.56 -5.62 -3.41
N GLU A 211 -5.76 -6.24 -4.29
CA GLU A 211 -5.28 -7.61 -4.13
C GLU A 211 -4.42 -7.78 -2.86
N MET A 212 -3.50 -6.84 -2.62
CA MET A 212 -2.65 -6.87 -1.43
C MET A 212 -3.48 -6.82 -0.14
N TRP A 213 -4.51 -5.95 -0.09
CA TRP A 213 -5.34 -5.82 1.11
C TRP A 213 -6.31 -6.98 1.30
N HIS A 214 -6.78 -7.59 0.20
CA HIS A 214 -7.64 -8.77 0.23
C HIS A 214 -6.95 -9.99 0.87
N GLN A 215 -5.62 -10.08 0.79
CA GLN A 215 -4.82 -11.16 1.40
C GLN A 215 -4.67 -11.04 2.92
N LEU A 216 -5.07 -9.93 3.54
CA LEU A 216 -4.82 -9.66 4.95
C LEU A 216 -6.08 -9.79 5.80
N ASP A 217 -5.86 -10.24 7.05
CA ASP A 217 -6.84 -10.08 8.12
C ASP A 217 -6.98 -8.61 8.51
N ALA A 218 -8.20 -8.10 8.55
CA ALA A 218 -8.48 -6.68 8.75
C ALA A 218 -8.06 -6.16 10.12
N LEU A 219 -8.18 -6.99 11.17
CA LEU A 219 -7.87 -6.63 12.55
C LEU A 219 -6.37 -6.67 12.83
N THR A 220 -5.72 -7.78 12.47
CA THR A 220 -4.34 -8.06 12.87
C THR A 220 -3.30 -7.63 11.82
N GLY A 221 -3.71 -7.55 10.54
CA GLY A 221 -2.83 -7.31 9.41
C GLY A 221 -1.86 -8.45 9.11
N LEU A 222 -2.04 -9.64 9.68
CA LEU A 222 -1.44 -10.87 9.20
C LEU A 222 -2.13 -11.33 7.91
N LEU A 223 -1.59 -12.32 7.23
CA LEU A 223 -2.29 -12.98 6.14
C LEU A 223 -3.55 -13.67 6.67
N ASN A 224 -4.61 -13.70 5.87
CA ASN A 224 -5.88 -14.32 6.25
C ASN A 224 -5.93 -15.82 5.94
N GLN A 225 -7.01 -16.48 6.32
CA GLN A 225 -7.26 -17.90 6.10
C GLN A 225 -7.20 -18.29 4.61
N ASN A 226 -7.81 -17.50 3.71
CA ASN A 226 -7.76 -17.78 2.28
C ASN A 226 -6.32 -17.76 1.74
N SER A 227 -5.51 -16.82 2.21
CA SER A 227 -4.08 -16.76 1.86
C SER A 227 -3.31 -17.96 2.41
N PHE A 228 -3.69 -18.50 3.56
CA PHE A 228 -3.12 -19.74 4.10
C PHE A 228 -3.45 -20.92 3.20
N LEU A 229 -4.72 -21.16 2.89
CA LEU A 229 -5.17 -22.26 2.04
C LEU A 229 -4.47 -22.23 0.67
N ASN A 230 -4.58 -21.11 -0.04
CA ASN A 230 -3.97 -20.97 -1.37
C ASN A 230 -2.45 -21.17 -1.38
N ARG A 231 -1.77 -20.81 -0.29
CA ARG A 231 -0.31 -20.94 -0.24
C ARG A 231 0.12 -22.33 0.22
N SER A 232 -0.65 -22.99 1.08
CA SER A 232 -0.37 -24.33 1.55
C SER A 232 -0.44 -25.37 0.44
N GLU A 233 -1.35 -25.20 -0.54
CA GLU A 233 -1.47 -26.07 -1.71
C GLU A 233 -0.25 -25.98 -2.65
N GLU A 234 0.42 -24.83 -2.69
CA GLU A 234 1.57 -24.59 -3.56
C GLU A 234 2.92 -24.91 -2.90
N MET A 235 2.91 -25.14 -1.57
CA MET A 235 4.15 -25.32 -0.82
C MET A 235 4.62 -26.77 -0.82
N HIS A 236 5.62 -27.04 -1.64
CA HIS A 236 6.42 -28.26 -1.57
C HIS A 236 7.75 -27.99 -0.86
N TYR A 237 7.70 -27.79 0.46
CA TYR A 237 8.93 -27.61 1.24
C TYR A 237 9.41 -28.94 1.82
N THR A 238 10.62 -29.36 1.45
CA THR A 238 11.24 -30.58 1.98
C THR A 238 11.60 -30.48 3.46
N ASN A 239 11.72 -29.26 4.02
CA ASN A 239 12.09 -29.02 5.42
C ASN A 239 11.25 -27.89 6.06
N GLY A 240 10.05 -27.66 5.56
CA GLY A 240 9.13 -26.66 6.11
C GLY A 240 8.44 -27.17 7.37
N MET A 241 7.82 -26.26 8.11
CA MET A 241 7.09 -26.55 9.33
C MET A 241 5.86 -25.68 9.44
N LEU A 242 4.76 -26.26 9.89
CA LEU A 242 3.56 -25.57 10.32
C LEU A 242 3.59 -25.42 11.84
N ILE A 243 3.34 -24.21 12.34
CA ILE A 243 3.12 -23.91 13.75
C ILE A 243 1.72 -23.34 13.88
N VAL A 244 0.92 -23.90 14.76
CA VAL A 244 -0.43 -23.42 15.10
C VAL A 244 -0.40 -22.78 16.47
N PHE A 245 -1.15 -21.69 16.67
CA PHE A 245 -1.24 -20.94 17.90
C PHE A 245 -2.72 -20.78 18.28
N ASP A 246 -3.04 -20.96 19.57
CA ASP A 246 -4.36 -20.74 20.16
C ASP A 246 -4.24 -19.79 21.36
N VAL A 247 -5.15 -18.81 21.44
CA VAL A 247 -5.13 -17.84 22.55
C VAL A 247 -5.89 -18.41 23.75
N ASP A 248 -5.16 -18.71 24.83
CA ASP A 248 -5.73 -19.34 26.01
C ASP A 248 -6.80 -18.47 26.67
N ASP A 249 -7.94 -19.08 26.96
CA ASP A 249 -9.08 -18.45 27.65
C ASP A 249 -9.54 -17.11 27.05
N PHE A 250 -9.45 -16.97 25.71
CA PHE A 250 -9.78 -15.71 24.99
C PHE A 250 -11.22 -15.25 25.21
N LYS A 251 -12.16 -16.21 25.33
CA LYS A 251 -13.56 -15.90 25.68
C LYS A 251 -13.64 -15.15 27.02
N HIS A 252 -12.92 -15.59 28.04
CA HIS A 252 -12.87 -14.92 29.34
C HIS A 252 -12.35 -13.48 29.21
N VAL A 253 -11.35 -13.24 28.37
CA VAL A 253 -10.86 -11.85 28.11
C VAL A 253 -11.98 -10.99 27.53
N ASN A 254 -12.76 -11.50 26.58
CA ASN A 254 -13.87 -10.78 25.99
C ASN A 254 -14.99 -10.51 27.01
N ASP A 255 -15.33 -11.52 27.84
CA ASP A 255 -16.42 -11.44 28.81
C ASP A 255 -16.07 -10.44 29.94
N VAL A 256 -14.82 -10.39 30.40
CA VAL A 256 -14.40 -9.52 31.52
C VAL A 256 -13.99 -8.12 31.03
N TYR A 257 -13.28 -8.01 29.91
CA TYR A 257 -12.68 -6.74 29.49
C TYR A 257 -13.36 -6.12 28.26
N GLY A 258 -14.31 -6.84 27.65
CA GLY A 258 -15.02 -6.41 26.44
C GLY A 258 -14.26 -6.66 25.14
N HIS A 259 -15.00 -6.77 24.03
CA HIS A 259 -14.47 -7.11 22.70
C HIS A 259 -13.37 -6.15 22.20
N VAL A 260 -13.45 -4.84 22.55
CA VAL A 260 -12.42 -3.87 22.14
C VAL A 260 -11.04 -4.20 22.72
N LYS A 261 -11.00 -4.70 23.96
CA LYS A 261 -9.73 -5.14 24.57
C LYS A 261 -9.31 -6.51 24.05
N GLY A 262 -10.27 -7.40 23.74
CA GLY A 262 -10.00 -8.66 23.06
C GLY A 262 -9.35 -8.42 21.69
N ASP A 263 -9.88 -7.52 20.88
CA ASP A 263 -9.31 -7.12 19.60
C ASP A 263 -7.89 -6.54 19.73
N LEU A 264 -7.65 -5.76 20.78
CA LEU A 264 -6.31 -5.26 21.10
C LEU A 264 -5.35 -6.41 21.45
N CYS A 265 -5.80 -7.41 22.24
CA CYS A 265 -5.00 -8.59 22.55
C CYS A 265 -4.62 -9.35 21.28
N LEU A 266 -5.57 -9.64 20.39
CA LEU A 266 -5.32 -10.31 19.11
C LEU A 266 -4.30 -9.54 18.25
N SER A 267 -4.43 -8.20 18.18
CA SER A 267 -3.51 -7.34 17.45
C SER A 267 -2.10 -7.36 18.06
N VAL A 268 -1.98 -7.40 19.38
CA VAL A 268 -0.68 -7.47 20.08
C VAL A 268 -0.03 -8.84 19.85
N ILE A 269 -0.78 -9.95 19.99
CA ILE A 269 -0.31 -11.31 19.73
C ILE A 269 0.18 -11.43 18.29
N ALA A 270 -0.62 -11.00 17.33
CA ALA A 270 -0.25 -10.99 15.91
C ALA A 270 1.07 -10.22 15.64
N ASN A 271 1.28 -9.08 16.32
CA ASN A 271 2.53 -8.34 16.19
C ASN A 271 3.72 -9.09 16.81
N CYS A 272 3.52 -9.86 17.88
CA CYS A 272 4.56 -10.72 18.45
C CYS A 272 4.91 -11.87 17.52
N ILE A 273 3.89 -12.54 16.93
CA ILE A 273 4.07 -13.61 15.93
C ILE A 273 4.84 -13.05 14.73
N ARG A 274 4.40 -11.92 14.16
CA ARG A 274 5.11 -11.27 13.05
C ARG A 274 6.54 -10.92 13.39
N GLY A 275 6.77 -10.36 14.57
CA GLY A 275 8.10 -9.95 15.04
C GLY A 275 9.08 -11.12 15.21
N ALA A 276 8.57 -12.28 15.56
CA ALA A 276 9.38 -13.49 15.74
C ALA A 276 9.62 -14.23 14.40
N TYR A 277 8.57 -14.44 13.62
CA TYR A 277 8.58 -15.43 12.52
C TYR A 277 8.60 -14.84 11.11
N ALA A 278 8.24 -13.56 10.90
CA ALA A 278 8.05 -13.01 9.55
C ALA A 278 9.29 -13.03 8.66
N GLN A 279 10.47 -13.07 9.25
CA GLN A 279 11.74 -13.17 8.51
C GLN A 279 11.95 -14.57 7.90
N TYR A 280 11.43 -15.62 8.56
CA TYR A 280 11.69 -17.01 8.23
C TYR A 280 10.49 -17.74 7.63
N GLY A 281 9.29 -17.17 7.74
CA GLY A 281 8.05 -17.79 7.31
C GLY A 281 6.93 -16.80 7.05
N TYR A 282 5.74 -17.30 6.83
CA TYR A 282 4.52 -16.55 6.60
C TYR A 282 3.59 -16.69 7.80
N CYS A 283 3.05 -15.58 8.27
CA CYS A 283 2.23 -15.51 9.47
C CYS A 283 0.77 -15.23 9.10
N TYR A 284 -0.16 -16.03 9.64
CA TYR A 284 -1.58 -16.00 9.30
C TYR A 284 -2.44 -15.91 10.54
N ARG A 285 -3.66 -15.37 10.37
CA ARG A 285 -4.79 -15.57 11.27
C ARG A 285 -5.82 -16.41 10.52
N ILE A 286 -6.11 -17.60 11.05
CA ILE A 286 -6.96 -18.61 10.39
C ILE A 286 -8.34 -18.78 11.06
N GLY A 287 -8.52 -18.25 12.25
CA GLY A 287 -9.76 -18.30 13.01
C GLY A 287 -9.95 -17.08 13.91
N GLY A 288 -10.93 -17.11 14.79
CA GLY A 288 -11.21 -16.03 15.73
C GLY A 288 -10.00 -15.69 16.62
N ASP A 289 -9.47 -16.67 17.31
CA ASP A 289 -8.32 -16.64 18.22
C ASP A 289 -7.18 -17.57 17.77
N GLU A 290 -7.30 -18.14 16.58
CA GLU A 290 -6.33 -19.06 16.00
C GLU A 290 -5.39 -18.37 15.01
N PHE A 291 -4.08 -18.62 15.16
CA PHE A 291 -3.05 -18.16 14.25
C PHE A 291 -2.22 -19.34 13.77
N CYS A 292 -1.55 -19.17 12.63
CA CYS A 292 -0.55 -20.13 12.21
C CYS A 292 0.64 -19.46 11.52
N VAL A 293 1.75 -20.21 11.45
CA VAL A 293 2.97 -19.82 10.77
C VAL A 293 3.43 -20.97 9.88
N LEU A 294 3.69 -20.65 8.61
CA LEU A 294 4.38 -21.56 7.70
C LEU A 294 5.84 -21.15 7.62
N LEU A 295 6.71 -21.88 8.33
CA LEU A 295 8.16 -21.72 8.23
C LEU A 295 8.70 -22.40 6.97
N LYS A 296 9.61 -21.74 6.29
CA LYS A 296 10.28 -22.28 5.11
C LYS A 296 11.32 -23.34 5.46
N ASN A 297 11.86 -23.29 6.69
CA ASN A 297 12.86 -24.20 7.20
C ASN A 297 12.68 -24.36 8.72
N ASN A 298 12.62 -25.59 9.21
CA ASN A 298 12.44 -25.94 10.62
C ASN A 298 13.61 -25.53 11.52
N ARG A 299 14.81 -25.35 10.97
CA ARG A 299 16.03 -24.98 11.74
C ARG A 299 15.88 -23.70 12.55
N ASN A 300 14.93 -22.85 12.19
CA ASN A 300 14.70 -21.56 12.85
C ASN A 300 13.61 -21.63 13.92
N GLU A 301 12.97 -22.78 14.15
CA GLU A 301 11.84 -22.91 15.06
C GLU A 301 12.17 -22.46 16.48
N ASP A 302 13.20 -23.06 17.10
CA ASP A 302 13.57 -22.78 18.50
C ASP A 302 13.88 -21.29 18.71
N ALA A 303 14.67 -20.70 17.81
CA ALA A 303 15.04 -19.30 17.90
C ALA A 303 13.81 -18.37 17.76
N CYS A 304 12.88 -18.73 16.87
CA CYS A 304 11.64 -17.96 16.67
C CYS A 304 10.70 -18.11 17.87
N SER A 305 10.55 -19.33 18.41
CA SER A 305 9.69 -19.61 19.56
C SER A 305 10.19 -18.89 20.82
N LEU A 306 11.47 -18.94 21.12
CA LEU A 306 12.08 -18.18 22.21
C LEU A 306 11.86 -16.67 22.04
N LYS A 307 12.04 -16.17 20.83
CA LYS A 307 11.79 -14.75 20.54
C LYS A 307 10.32 -14.37 20.72
N PHE A 308 9.39 -15.24 20.30
CA PHE A 308 7.97 -15.05 20.49
C PHE A 308 7.60 -14.97 21.96
N GLU A 309 8.06 -15.94 22.77
CA GLU A 309 7.82 -15.99 24.22
C GLU A 309 8.35 -14.73 24.91
N HIS A 310 9.58 -14.33 24.58
CA HIS A 310 10.15 -13.09 25.11
C HIS A 310 9.31 -11.85 24.75
N LEU A 311 8.88 -11.73 23.50
CA LEU A 311 8.02 -10.61 23.06
C LEU A 311 6.67 -10.62 23.80
N MET A 312 6.05 -11.79 23.98
CA MET A 312 4.82 -11.95 24.73
C MET A 312 4.99 -11.55 26.20
N GLU A 313 6.07 -11.96 26.83
CA GLU A 313 6.34 -11.61 28.23
C GLU A 313 6.50 -10.08 28.41
N VAL A 314 7.29 -9.44 27.53
CA VAL A 314 7.46 -7.97 27.55
C VAL A 314 6.10 -7.25 27.37
N LYS A 315 5.21 -7.80 26.54
CA LYS A 315 3.87 -7.21 26.34
C LYS A 315 2.94 -7.44 27.52
N ARG A 316 2.97 -8.63 28.16
CA ARG A 316 2.19 -8.92 29.36
C ARG A 316 2.55 -8.03 30.55
N ARG A 317 3.82 -7.70 30.72
CA ARG A 317 4.25 -6.71 31.75
C ARG A 317 3.58 -5.33 31.59
N LYS A 318 3.20 -4.98 30.34
CA LYS A 318 2.53 -3.70 30.03
C LYS A 318 0.99 -3.82 29.99
N LEU A 319 0.47 -5.01 29.70
CA LEU A 319 -0.95 -5.30 29.52
C LEU A 319 -1.29 -6.55 30.34
N ALA A 320 -1.67 -6.34 31.61
CA ALA A 320 -1.95 -7.42 32.56
C ALA A 320 -3.07 -8.38 32.11
N TYR A 321 -3.98 -7.90 31.26
CA TYR A 321 -5.07 -8.71 30.67
C TYR A 321 -4.70 -9.43 29.39
N LEU A 322 -3.42 -9.36 28.93
CA LEU A 322 -2.98 -10.07 27.74
C LEU A 322 -2.88 -11.57 28.03
N PRO A 323 -3.69 -12.43 27.37
CA PRO A 323 -3.74 -13.86 27.66
C PRO A 323 -2.44 -14.56 27.27
N LYS A 324 -2.30 -15.79 27.78
CA LYS A 324 -1.26 -16.70 27.32
C LYS A 324 -1.63 -17.23 25.93
N VAL A 325 -0.64 -17.79 25.26
CA VAL A 325 -0.81 -18.40 23.94
C VAL A 325 -0.16 -19.77 23.99
N SER A 326 -0.91 -20.78 23.61
CA SER A 326 -0.41 -22.13 23.42
C SER A 326 -0.08 -22.35 21.95
N TYR A 327 0.95 -23.15 21.66
CA TYR A 327 1.34 -23.45 20.28
C TYR A 327 1.86 -24.87 20.15
N GLY A 328 1.75 -25.41 18.94
CA GLY A 328 2.29 -26.71 18.56
C GLY A 328 2.79 -26.68 17.13
N SER A 329 3.74 -27.53 16.82
CA SER A 329 4.39 -27.56 15.51
C SER A 329 4.39 -28.94 14.89
N ALA A 330 4.39 -29.01 13.55
CA ALA A 330 4.54 -30.24 12.78
C ALA A 330 5.33 -30.00 11.50
N LEU A 331 6.14 -30.98 11.09
CA LEU A 331 6.95 -30.91 9.87
C LEU A 331 6.07 -31.07 8.62
N LEU A 332 6.34 -30.30 7.59
CA LEU A 332 5.71 -30.42 6.26
C LEU A 332 6.43 -31.54 5.47
N LEU A 333 6.20 -32.77 5.84
CA LEU A 333 6.87 -33.94 5.22
C LEU A 333 6.16 -34.46 3.96
N THR A 334 4.86 -34.23 3.84
CA THR A 334 4.01 -34.69 2.73
C THR A 334 3.00 -33.59 2.36
N GLY A 335 2.55 -33.58 1.10
CA GLY A 335 1.72 -32.51 0.55
C GLY A 335 0.29 -32.38 1.12
N ASP A 336 -0.07 -33.14 2.15
CA ASP A 336 -1.37 -33.01 2.82
C ASP A 336 -1.27 -32.07 4.03
N ILE A 337 -1.64 -30.82 3.81
CA ILE A 337 -1.64 -29.77 4.85
C ILE A 337 -2.66 -30.08 5.96
N VAL A 338 -3.73 -30.82 5.68
CA VAL A 338 -4.77 -31.15 6.66
C VAL A 338 -4.18 -32.06 7.74
N SER A 339 -3.54 -33.16 7.35
CA SER A 339 -2.88 -34.07 8.28
C SER A 339 -1.76 -33.40 9.07
N VAL A 340 -1.02 -32.48 8.46
CA VAL A 340 0.02 -31.71 9.16
C VAL A 340 -0.59 -30.76 10.17
N LYS A 341 -1.73 -30.13 9.84
CA LYS A 341 -2.46 -29.26 10.77
C LYS A 341 -2.97 -30.06 11.95
N ASP A 342 -3.60 -31.21 11.73
CA ASP A 342 -4.10 -32.09 12.80
C ASP A 342 -2.98 -32.50 13.77
N LEU A 343 -1.80 -32.81 13.26
CA LEU A 343 -0.64 -33.14 14.09
C LEU A 343 -0.14 -31.94 14.89
N ALA A 344 -0.09 -30.77 14.28
CA ALA A 344 0.29 -29.54 14.97
C ALA A 344 -0.71 -29.17 16.08
N ASP A 345 -2.01 -29.34 15.83
CA ASP A 345 -3.07 -29.13 16.81
C ASP A 345 -2.96 -30.11 17.99
N GLN A 346 -2.67 -31.38 17.75
CA GLN A 346 -2.40 -32.37 18.80
C GLN A 346 -1.21 -31.96 19.67
N ASN A 347 -0.10 -31.54 19.06
CA ASN A 347 1.07 -31.06 19.77
C ASN A 347 0.77 -29.78 20.58
N MET A 348 -0.03 -28.88 20.05
CA MET A 348 -0.50 -27.67 20.75
C MET A 348 -1.34 -28.03 21.99
N TYR A 349 -2.23 -29.01 21.85
CA TYR A 349 -3.08 -29.47 22.96
C TYR A 349 -2.23 -30.08 24.09
N MET A 350 -1.23 -30.91 23.76
CA MET A 350 -0.28 -31.44 24.74
C MET A 350 0.50 -30.33 25.45
N HIS A 351 0.96 -29.34 24.72
CA HIS A 351 1.65 -28.18 25.28
C HIS A 351 0.75 -27.38 26.25
N LYS A 352 -0.53 -27.23 25.91
CA LYS A 352 -1.53 -26.55 26.76
C LYS A 352 -1.77 -27.30 28.07
N HIS A 353 -1.81 -28.63 28.05
CA HIS A 353 -1.95 -29.47 29.23
C HIS A 353 -0.74 -29.40 30.15
N HIS A 354 0.47 -29.57 29.62
CA HIS A 354 1.71 -29.50 30.41
C HIS A 354 1.92 -28.13 31.08
N LYS A 355 1.45 -27.04 30.47
CA LYS A 355 1.47 -25.71 31.10
C LYS A 355 0.52 -25.62 32.32
N LYS A 356 -0.68 -26.18 32.20
CA LYS A 356 -1.66 -26.18 33.31
C LYS A 356 -1.19 -27.00 34.50
N GLU A 357 -0.54 -28.15 34.28
CA GLU A 357 0.03 -29.00 35.32
C GLU A 357 1.19 -28.33 36.08
N LYS A 358 1.98 -27.48 35.45
CA LYS A 358 3.09 -26.77 36.11
C LYS A 358 2.64 -25.54 36.92
N GLU A 359 1.40 -25.11 36.77
CA GLU A 359 0.82 -23.94 37.45
C GLU A 359 -0.10 -24.33 38.64
N GLN A 360 -0.38 -25.63 38.79
CA GLN A 360 -1.00 -26.24 39.98
C GLN A 360 0.07 -26.69 40.99
#